data_d1b4dfd5295f1c2c3bd12592d8f65386
#
_entry.id   d1b4dfd5295f1c2c3bd12592d8f65386
#
_cell.length_a   1.000
_cell.length_b   1.000
_cell.length_c   1.000
_cell.angle_alpha   90.00
_cell.angle_beta   90.00
_cell.angle_gamma   90.00
#
_symmetry.space_group_name_H-M   'P 1'
#
loop_
_entity.id
_entity.type
_entity.pdbx_description
1 polymer ?
#
loop_
_entity_poly.entity_id
_entity_poly.type
_entity_poly.pdbx_seq_one_letter_code
_entity_poly.pdbx_strand_id
1 'polypeptide(L)'
;MNRASRSIVLLLAAGLVQPLAAQSAEEQIRLGIEAQLARNPVTALTHLEAALTEDPRSYEANWRAAEVLMDIGKQTPDSVKSPERDSLYARAERYGRTATELNAQGADGHFVLAAAIGRASLTKGKKERVRRATEIRSEALRALEIDPEHHKTYHLLGRWNAEIMRLSGFNRFMAKAFLGGKIFSAASWDSAVVYMEKAVALAPDNIYHHLDLAEIFIDRGRYAEARIHLSQVENLPVFDVMDPAYKERAALLVTQIAGKKDKEG
;
A
#
# COMPACT_ATOMS: atom_id res chain seq x y z
N MET A 1 -30.71 13.92 84.63
CA MET A 1 -31.07 13.05 83.51
C MET A 1 -30.62 13.75 82.21
N ASN A 2 -29.41 13.44 81.73
CA ASN A 2 -28.81 14.04 80.51
C ASN A 2 -28.99 13.10 79.35
N ARG A 3 -29.75 13.53 78.33
CA ARG A 3 -29.86 12.85 77.07
C ARG A 3 -28.77 13.39 76.14
N ALA A 4 -27.77 12.62 75.83
CA ALA A 4 -26.75 12.93 74.84
C ALA A 4 -27.30 12.58 73.43
N SER A 5 -27.50 13.61 72.57
CA SER A 5 -27.81 13.44 71.18
C SER A 5 -26.53 13.08 70.41
N ARG A 6 -26.52 11.88 69.80
CA ARG A 6 -25.45 11.45 68.87
C ARG A 6 -25.83 11.93 67.44
N SER A 7 -25.13 12.95 66.97
CA SER A 7 -25.21 13.33 65.56
C SER A 7 -24.37 12.36 64.70
N ILE A 8 -25.03 11.62 63.82
CA ILE A 8 -24.35 10.80 62.80
C ILE A 8 -24.02 11.71 61.61
N VAL A 9 -22.76 11.97 61.43
CA VAL A 9 -22.25 12.66 60.21
C VAL A 9 -22.10 11.61 59.11
N LEU A 10 -23.01 11.61 58.13
CA LEU A 10 -22.86 10.86 56.89
C LEU A 10 -21.84 11.55 56.01
N LEU A 11 -20.63 11.01 55.90
CA LEU A 11 -19.67 11.36 54.89
C LEU A 11 -20.11 10.75 53.55
N LEU A 12 -20.70 11.56 52.67
CA LEU A 12 -20.90 11.25 51.28
C LEU A 12 -19.50 11.29 50.57
N ALA A 13 -18.93 10.11 50.35
CA ALA A 13 -17.79 9.95 49.45
C ALA A 13 -18.28 10.16 48.01
N ALA A 14 -18.14 11.39 47.49
CA ALA A 14 -18.28 11.68 46.06
C ALA A 14 -17.10 11.00 45.34
N GLY A 15 -17.35 9.81 44.84
CA GLY A 15 -16.40 9.16 43.90
C GLY A 15 -16.25 10.06 42.69
N LEU A 16 -15.09 10.68 42.55
CA LEU A 16 -14.66 11.33 41.30
C LEU A 16 -14.59 10.22 40.24
N VAL A 17 -15.64 10.07 39.46
CA VAL A 17 -15.57 9.36 38.18
C VAL A 17 -14.67 10.26 37.31
N GLN A 18 -13.37 9.95 37.28
CA GLN A 18 -12.49 10.55 36.27
C GLN A 18 -13.05 10.09 34.91
N PRO A 19 -13.35 11.04 33.98
CA PRO A 19 -13.65 10.65 32.62
C PRO A 19 -12.44 9.84 32.13
N LEU A 20 -12.67 8.64 31.54
CA LEU A 20 -11.64 7.98 30.75
C LEU A 20 -11.11 9.04 29.79
N ALA A 21 -9.87 9.47 29.99
CA ALA A 21 -9.25 10.41 29.08
C ALA A 21 -9.34 9.78 27.67
N ALA A 22 -9.94 10.50 26.73
CA ALA A 22 -9.89 10.09 25.33
C ALA A 22 -8.40 9.89 25.01
N GLN A 23 -8.05 8.74 24.43
CA GLN A 23 -6.67 8.47 24.05
C GLN A 23 -6.27 9.51 23.02
N SER A 24 -5.06 10.10 23.15
CA SER A 24 -4.59 11.12 22.21
C SER A 24 -4.45 10.57 20.78
N ALA A 25 -4.45 11.46 19.79
CA ALA A 25 -4.25 11.05 18.40
C ALA A 25 -2.94 10.26 18.23
N GLU A 26 -1.87 10.64 18.92
CA GLU A 26 -0.59 9.93 18.89
C GLU A 26 -0.71 8.52 19.46
N GLU A 27 -1.43 8.34 20.56
CA GLU A 27 -1.66 7.02 21.15
C GLU A 27 -2.48 6.14 20.20
N GLN A 28 -3.49 6.68 19.54
CA GLN A 28 -4.26 5.96 18.53
C GLN A 28 -3.40 5.58 17.31
N ILE A 29 -2.51 6.46 16.84
CA ILE A 29 -1.56 6.14 15.77
C ILE A 29 -0.65 4.98 16.20
N ARG A 30 -0.11 5.03 17.42
CA ARG A 30 0.75 3.97 17.96
C ARG A 30 0.04 2.61 17.99
N LEU A 31 -1.20 2.56 18.48
CA LEU A 31 -2.03 1.34 18.48
C LEU A 31 -2.34 0.86 17.06
N GLY A 32 -2.56 1.78 16.13
CA GLY A 32 -2.73 1.46 14.72
C GLY A 32 -1.50 0.78 14.12
N ILE A 33 -0.30 1.30 14.42
CA ILE A 33 0.98 0.70 13.99
C ILE A 33 1.15 -0.70 14.59
N GLU A 34 0.90 -0.87 15.88
CA GLU A 34 0.98 -2.18 16.55
C GLU A 34 0.03 -3.19 15.92
N ALA A 35 -1.18 -2.78 15.59
CA ALA A 35 -2.15 -3.64 14.91
C ALA A 35 -1.71 -4.01 13.48
N GLN A 36 -1.05 -3.09 12.72
CA GLN A 36 -0.44 -3.40 11.44
C GLN A 36 0.67 -4.45 11.57
N LEU A 37 1.58 -4.28 12.53
CA LEU A 37 2.64 -5.25 12.82
C LEU A 37 2.08 -6.62 13.25
N ALA A 38 0.94 -6.61 13.94
CA ALA A 38 0.19 -7.82 14.26
C ALA A 38 -0.61 -8.40 13.07
N ARG A 39 -0.48 -7.83 11.89
CA ARG A 39 -1.21 -8.22 10.66
C ARG A 39 -2.73 -8.14 10.80
N ASN A 40 -3.20 -7.17 11.56
CA ASN A 40 -4.62 -6.90 11.74
C ASN A 40 -5.01 -5.53 11.17
N PRO A 41 -5.13 -5.40 9.83
CA PRO A 41 -5.37 -4.11 9.21
C PRO A 41 -6.75 -3.52 9.56
N VAL A 42 -7.74 -4.35 9.93
CA VAL A 42 -9.06 -3.84 10.35
C VAL A 42 -8.96 -3.12 11.69
N THR A 43 -8.27 -3.70 12.66
CA THR A 43 -8.01 -3.05 13.96
C THR A 43 -7.12 -1.81 13.76
N ALA A 44 -6.10 -1.90 12.90
CA ALA A 44 -5.24 -0.76 12.58
C ALA A 44 -6.05 0.41 12.02
N LEU A 45 -6.96 0.16 11.08
CA LEU A 45 -7.83 1.19 10.52
C LEU A 45 -8.72 1.84 11.59
N THR A 46 -9.30 1.04 12.50
CA THR A 46 -10.12 1.55 13.60
C THR A 46 -9.37 2.57 14.45
N HIS A 47 -8.13 2.27 14.83
CA HIS A 47 -7.29 3.19 15.60
C HIS A 47 -6.89 4.42 14.80
N LEU A 48 -6.49 4.27 13.54
CA LEU A 48 -6.10 5.39 12.70
C LEU A 48 -7.28 6.34 12.41
N GLU A 49 -8.49 5.82 12.24
CA GLU A 49 -9.69 6.66 12.09
C GLU A 49 -10.10 7.33 13.41
N ALA A 50 -9.85 6.71 14.56
CA ALA A 50 -9.99 7.36 15.86
C ALA A 50 -8.98 8.51 16.00
N ALA A 51 -7.72 8.33 15.60
CA ALA A 51 -6.72 9.39 15.55
C ALA A 51 -7.17 10.57 14.67
N LEU A 52 -7.75 10.27 13.50
CA LEU A 52 -8.26 11.29 12.57
C LEU A 52 -9.55 11.97 13.05
N THR A 53 -10.27 11.36 14.00
CA THR A 53 -11.40 12.01 14.68
C THR A 53 -10.90 13.07 15.65
N GLU A 54 -9.80 12.82 16.36
CA GLU A 54 -9.17 13.75 17.31
C GLU A 54 -8.36 14.83 16.57
N ASP A 55 -7.54 14.42 15.57
CA ASP A 55 -6.77 15.33 14.72
C ASP A 55 -6.93 14.99 13.23
N PRO A 56 -7.92 15.57 12.54
CA PRO A 56 -8.12 15.38 11.09
C PRO A 56 -6.94 15.86 10.23
N ARG A 57 -6.05 16.68 10.79
CA ARG A 57 -4.88 17.25 10.11
C ARG A 57 -3.59 16.50 10.41
N SER A 58 -3.63 15.36 11.07
CA SER A 58 -2.48 14.49 11.25
C SER A 58 -2.02 13.93 9.91
N TYR A 59 -0.83 14.36 9.45
CA TYR A 59 -0.19 13.83 8.25
C TYR A 59 -0.01 12.32 8.37
N GLU A 60 0.53 11.87 9.51
CA GLU A 60 0.86 10.45 9.73
C GLU A 60 -0.39 9.58 9.74
N ALA A 61 -1.44 9.98 10.44
CA ALA A 61 -2.69 9.20 10.47
C ALA A 61 -3.33 9.10 9.08
N ASN A 62 -3.29 10.17 8.27
CA ASN A 62 -3.84 10.16 6.91
C ASN A 62 -3.10 9.20 5.99
N TRP A 63 -1.74 9.26 5.90
CA TRP A 63 -1.05 8.35 4.99
C TRP A 63 -1.11 6.88 5.46
N ARG A 64 -1.06 6.63 6.80
CA ARG A 64 -1.21 5.27 7.32
C ARG A 64 -2.60 4.70 7.09
N ALA A 65 -3.66 5.49 7.29
CA ALA A 65 -5.02 5.07 6.98
C ALA A 65 -5.19 4.72 5.49
N ALA A 66 -4.57 5.50 4.58
CA ALA A 66 -4.56 5.18 3.16
C ALA A 66 -3.87 3.83 2.88
N GLU A 67 -2.72 3.56 3.49
CA GLU A 67 -1.99 2.31 3.32
C GLU A 67 -2.80 1.12 3.83
N VAL A 68 -3.34 1.21 5.05
CA VAL A 68 -4.14 0.15 5.67
C VAL A 68 -5.42 -0.15 4.88
N LEU A 69 -6.10 0.87 4.36
CA LEU A 69 -7.26 0.67 3.49
C LEU A 69 -6.91 -0.12 2.22
N MET A 70 -5.73 0.12 1.65
CA MET A 70 -5.24 -0.67 0.52
C MET A 70 -4.95 -2.11 0.93
N ASP A 71 -4.40 -2.35 2.11
CA ASP A 71 -4.10 -3.70 2.61
C ASP A 71 -5.39 -4.50 2.88
N ILE A 72 -6.43 -3.86 3.40
CA ILE A 72 -7.75 -4.49 3.51
C ILE A 72 -8.30 -4.81 2.10
N GLY A 73 -8.24 -3.85 1.19
CA GLY A 73 -8.76 -4.02 -0.16
C GLY A 73 -8.07 -5.13 -0.96
N LYS A 74 -6.75 -5.27 -0.81
CA LYS A 74 -5.95 -6.31 -1.50
C LYS A 74 -6.35 -7.75 -1.12
N GLN A 75 -6.97 -7.96 0.02
CA GLN A 75 -7.44 -9.28 0.44
C GLN A 75 -8.59 -9.80 -0.44
N THR A 76 -9.26 -8.90 -1.19
CA THR A 76 -10.21 -9.29 -2.22
C THR A 76 -9.50 -9.29 -3.58
N PRO A 77 -9.40 -10.43 -4.28
CA PRO A 77 -8.73 -10.53 -5.58
C PRO A 77 -9.26 -9.53 -6.61
N ASP A 78 -8.38 -8.98 -7.44
CA ASP A 78 -8.74 -8.00 -8.48
C ASP A 78 -9.68 -8.59 -9.56
N SER A 79 -9.69 -9.93 -9.72
CA SER A 79 -10.60 -10.65 -10.60
C SER A 79 -12.06 -10.68 -10.10
N VAL A 80 -12.29 -10.41 -8.81
CA VAL A 80 -13.61 -10.37 -8.19
C VAL A 80 -14.16 -8.96 -8.26
N LYS A 81 -15.39 -8.79 -8.77
CA LYS A 81 -16.10 -7.50 -8.72
C LYS A 81 -16.55 -7.26 -7.27
N SER A 82 -16.03 -6.21 -6.63
CA SER A 82 -16.34 -5.86 -5.23
C SER A 82 -16.49 -4.34 -5.07
N PRO A 83 -17.72 -3.84 -4.95
CA PRO A 83 -17.98 -2.44 -4.62
C PRO A 83 -17.36 -2.03 -3.27
N GLU A 84 -17.29 -2.94 -2.31
CA GLU A 84 -16.69 -2.73 -1.01
C GLU A 84 -15.19 -2.42 -1.14
N ARG A 85 -14.46 -3.28 -1.87
CA ARG A 85 -13.03 -3.06 -2.19
C ARG A 85 -12.83 -1.73 -2.93
N ASP A 86 -13.68 -1.45 -3.91
CA ASP A 86 -13.59 -0.21 -4.70
C ASP A 86 -13.82 1.03 -3.83
N SER A 87 -14.70 0.94 -2.83
CA SER A 87 -14.91 1.98 -1.82
C SER A 87 -13.68 2.17 -0.92
N LEU A 88 -13.03 1.08 -0.49
CA LEU A 88 -11.79 1.15 0.29
C LEU A 88 -10.69 1.89 -0.47
N TYR A 89 -10.48 1.56 -1.75
CA TYR A 89 -9.49 2.24 -2.58
C TYR A 89 -9.82 3.72 -2.84
N ALA A 90 -11.11 4.06 -3.00
CA ALA A 90 -11.52 5.46 -3.11
C ALA A 90 -11.30 6.25 -1.82
N ARG A 91 -11.49 5.61 -0.66
CA ARG A 91 -11.17 6.21 0.65
C ARG A 91 -9.65 6.38 0.82
N ALA A 92 -8.86 5.39 0.44
CA ALA A 92 -7.40 5.46 0.46
C ALA A 92 -6.89 6.64 -0.39
N GLU A 93 -7.44 6.84 -1.58
CA GLU A 93 -7.10 7.99 -2.43
C GLU A 93 -7.41 9.33 -1.75
N ARG A 94 -8.56 9.46 -1.07
CA ARG A 94 -8.88 10.70 -0.33
C ARG A 94 -7.88 10.99 0.79
N TYR A 95 -7.57 9.99 1.61
CA TYR A 95 -6.59 10.14 2.69
C TYR A 95 -5.18 10.44 2.15
N GLY A 96 -4.76 9.80 1.06
CA GLY A 96 -3.49 10.11 0.40
C GLY A 96 -3.42 11.55 -0.11
N ARG A 97 -4.51 12.09 -0.71
CA ARG A 97 -4.58 13.50 -1.12
C ARG A 97 -4.47 14.43 0.08
N THR A 98 -5.22 14.16 1.14
CA THR A 98 -5.12 14.94 2.38
C THR A 98 -3.70 14.91 2.94
N ALA A 99 -3.03 13.76 2.95
CA ALA A 99 -1.65 13.67 3.41
C ALA A 99 -0.71 14.56 2.59
N THR A 100 -0.80 14.54 1.25
CA THR A 100 0.06 15.39 0.40
C THR A 100 -0.25 16.89 0.54
N GLU A 101 -1.51 17.26 0.79
CA GLU A 101 -1.92 18.64 1.10
C GLU A 101 -1.38 19.13 2.45
N LEU A 102 -1.35 18.25 3.44
CA LEU A 102 -0.84 18.55 4.79
C LEU A 102 0.68 18.65 4.84
N ASN A 103 1.38 17.79 4.10
CA ASN A 103 2.84 17.79 4.01
C ASN A 103 3.33 17.43 2.60
N ALA A 104 3.52 18.43 1.77
CA ALA A 104 4.06 18.29 0.42
C ALA A 104 5.55 17.86 0.37
N GLN A 105 6.22 17.71 1.50
CA GLN A 105 7.59 17.21 1.63
C GLN A 105 7.61 15.83 2.33
N GLY A 106 6.47 15.17 2.46
CA GLY A 106 6.36 13.84 3.05
C GLY A 106 6.35 12.75 1.99
N ALA A 107 7.41 11.95 1.89
CA ALA A 107 7.54 10.88 0.89
C ALA A 107 6.41 9.85 0.97
N ASP A 108 6.05 9.40 2.19
CA ASP A 108 4.97 8.44 2.40
C ASP A 108 3.62 8.94 1.86
N GLY A 109 3.29 10.23 2.03
CA GLY A 109 2.07 10.83 1.51
C GLY A 109 1.98 10.72 -0.01
N HIS A 110 3.05 11.07 -0.72
CA HIS A 110 3.15 10.95 -2.18
C HIS A 110 3.10 9.48 -2.63
N PHE A 111 3.80 8.60 -1.92
CA PHE A 111 3.75 7.16 -2.21
C PHE A 111 2.33 6.58 -2.07
N VAL A 112 1.67 6.80 -0.92
CA VAL A 112 0.33 6.22 -0.70
C VAL A 112 -0.70 6.82 -1.66
N LEU A 113 -0.57 8.09 -2.04
CA LEU A 113 -1.43 8.71 -3.05
C LEU A 113 -1.25 8.02 -4.40
N ALA A 114 -0.01 7.85 -4.86
CA ALA A 114 0.30 7.15 -6.11
C ALA A 114 -0.26 5.73 -6.12
N ALA A 115 -0.05 4.97 -5.04
CA ALA A 115 -0.53 3.60 -4.89
C ALA A 115 -2.06 3.53 -4.87
N ALA A 116 -2.74 4.41 -4.11
CA ALA A 116 -4.20 4.45 -4.02
C ALA A 116 -4.84 4.84 -5.35
N ILE A 117 -4.29 5.83 -6.09
CA ILE A 117 -4.73 6.16 -7.45
C ILE A 117 -4.62 4.93 -8.36
N GLY A 118 -3.52 4.18 -8.26
CA GLY A 118 -3.33 2.94 -9.03
C GLY A 118 -4.44 1.94 -8.78
N ARG A 119 -4.72 1.63 -7.52
CA ARG A 119 -5.79 0.71 -7.11
C ARG A 119 -7.18 1.19 -7.51
N ALA A 120 -7.52 2.45 -7.22
CA ALA A 120 -8.81 3.05 -7.59
C ALA A 120 -9.03 3.16 -9.11
N SER A 121 -7.96 3.05 -9.91
CA SER A 121 -8.03 3.11 -11.37
C SER A 121 -8.53 1.82 -12.02
N LEU A 122 -8.55 0.70 -11.31
CA LEU A 122 -8.94 -0.61 -11.87
C LEU A 122 -10.36 -0.61 -12.43
N THR A 123 -11.26 0.19 -11.86
CA THR A 123 -12.66 0.32 -12.28
C THR A 123 -12.91 1.44 -13.29
N LYS A 124 -11.89 2.21 -13.67
CA LYS A 124 -12.05 3.37 -14.55
C LYS A 124 -11.92 3.03 -16.02
N GLY A 125 -12.56 3.86 -16.87
CA GLY A 125 -12.44 3.76 -18.32
C GLY A 125 -11.04 4.08 -18.85
N LYS A 126 -10.71 3.64 -20.07
CA LYS A 126 -9.37 3.73 -20.67
C LYS A 126 -8.76 5.14 -20.62
N LYS A 127 -9.51 6.19 -20.98
CA LYS A 127 -9.02 7.58 -20.97
C LYS A 127 -8.62 8.03 -19.58
N GLU A 128 -9.44 7.73 -18.59
CA GLU A 128 -9.20 8.07 -17.20
C GLU A 128 -7.99 7.29 -16.63
N ARG A 129 -7.86 6.01 -16.97
CA ARG A 129 -6.68 5.21 -16.57
C ARG A 129 -5.37 5.78 -17.10
N VAL A 130 -5.36 6.30 -18.34
CA VAL A 130 -4.17 6.96 -18.91
C VAL A 130 -3.83 8.26 -18.17
N ARG A 131 -4.84 9.09 -17.89
CA ARG A 131 -4.64 10.32 -17.10
C ARG A 131 -4.08 9.99 -15.71
N ARG A 132 -4.65 9.00 -15.04
CA ARG A 132 -4.22 8.54 -13.72
C ARG A 132 -2.82 7.94 -13.75
N ALA A 133 -2.43 7.22 -14.79
CA ALA A 133 -1.08 6.68 -14.92
C ALA A 133 -0.01 7.80 -14.93
N THR A 134 -0.32 8.97 -15.48
CA THR A 134 0.56 10.14 -15.41
C THR A 134 0.70 10.67 -13.99
N GLU A 135 -0.42 10.79 -13.29
CA GLU A 135 -0.45 11.24 -11.89
C GLU A 135 0.30 10.26 -10.97
N ILE A 136 0.06 8.95 -11.11
CA ILE A 136 0.80 7.92 -10.36
C ILE A 136 2.31 8.10 -10.50
N ARG A 137 2.79 8.24 -11.74
CA ARG A 137 4.22 8.42 -11.99
C ARG A 137 4.76 9.72 -11.40
N SER A 138 4.02 10.81 -11.51
CA SER A 138 4.41 12.11 -10.96
C SER A 138 4.57 12.06 -9.44
N GLU A 139 3.56 11.53 -8.74
CA GLU A 139 3.57 11.40 -7.29
C GLU A 139 4.68 10.43 -6.82
N ALA A 140 4.87 9.31 -7.51
CA ALA A 140 5.94 8.37 -7.19
C ALA A 140 7.34 8.99 -7.37
N LEU A 141 7.57 9.74 -8.45
CA LEU A 141 8.85 10.43 -8.64
C LEU A 141 9.06 11.50 -7.57
N ARG A 142 8.00 12.20 -7.17
CA ARG A 142 8.08 13.18 -6.08
C ARG A 142 8.46 12.52 -4.77
N ALA A 143 7.90 11.36 -4.46
CA ALA A 143 8.31 10.59 -3.27
C ALA A 143 9.82 10.25 -3.29
N LEU A 144 10.37 9.84 -4.44
CA LEU A 144 11.81 9.54 -4.56
C LEU A 144 12.71 10.77 -4.56
N GLU A 145 12.22 11.93 -4.98
CA GLU A 145 12.97 13.21 -4.83
C GLU A 145 13.12 13.58 -3.36
N ILE A 146 12.14 13.24 -2.52
CA ILE A 146 12.12 13.53 -1.08
C ILE A 146 12.90 12.46 -0.31
N ASP A 147 12.64 11.19 -0.60
CA ASP A 147 13.33 10.03 -0.01
C ASP A 147 13.85 9.10 -1.10
N PRO A 148 15.14 9.22 -1.47
CA PRO A 148 15.78 8.36 -2.47
C PRO A 148 15.94 6.88 -2.05
N GLU A 149 15.62 6.52 -0.80
CA GLU A 149 15.66 5.15 -0.31
C GLU A 149 14.27 4.54 -0.08
N HIS A 150 13.21 5.22 -0.50
CA HIS A 150 11.84 4.75 -0.32
C HIS A 150 11.53 3.50 -1.18
N HIS A 151 11.83 2.31 -0.65
CA HIS A 151 11.75 1.03 -1.37
C HIS A 151 10.36 0.72 -1.95
N LYS A 152 9.27 1.07 -1.23
CA LYS A 152 7.89 0.86 -1.72
C LYS A 152 7.61 1.67 -2.99
N THR A 153 8.20 2.85 -3.13
CA THR A 153 8.04 3.70 -4.33
C THR A 153 8.81 3.13 -5.52
N TYR A 154 10.00 2.59 -5.31
CA TYR A 154 10.71 1.85 -6.37
C TYR A 154 9.89 0.66 -6.85
N HIS A 155 9.32 -0.12 -5.95
CA HIS A 155 8.41 -1.21 -6.30
C HIS A 155 7.22 -0.72 -7.14
N LEU A 156 6.56 0.36 -6.72
CA LEU A 156 5.43 0.96 -7.43
C LEU A 156 5.82 1.37 -8.86
N LEU A 157 6.98 2.01 -9.05
CA LEU A 157 7.47 2.39 -10.37
C LEU A 157 7.87 1.18 -11.22
N GLY A 158 8.43 0.14 -10.63
CA GLY A 158 8.70 -1.14 -11.30
C GLY A 158 7.42 -1.75 -11.86
N ARG A 159 6.39 -1.86 -11.02
CA ARG A 159 5.06 -2.33 -11.43
C ARG A 159 4.42 -1.43 -12.48
N TRP A 160 4.47 -0.13 -12.30
CA TRP A 160 3.92 0.84 -13.26
C TRP A 160 4.51 0.63 -14.66
N ASN A 161 5.83 0.45 -14.77
CA ASN A 161 6.50 0.14 -16.02
C ASN A 161 6.02 -1.20 -16.60
N ALA A 162 6.02 -2.26 -15.80
CA ALA A 162 5.61 -3.60 -16.22
C ALA A 162 4.15 -3.64 -16.71
N GLU A 163 3.21 -3.02 -16.00
CA GLU A 163 1.81 -2.98 -16.39
C GLU A 163 1.59 -2.28 -17.74
N ILE A 164 2.33 -1.21 -18.02
CA ILE A 164 2.27 -0.55 -19.33
C ILE A 164 2.87 -1.45 -20.41
N MET A 165 3.96 -2.16 -20.11
CA MET A 165 4.61 -3.05 -21.06
C MET A 165 3.81 -4.32 -21.34
N ARG A 166 2.97 -4.79 -20.38
CA ARG A 166 2.01 -5.90 -20.55
C ARG A 166 0.86 -5.55 -21.51
N LEU A 167 0.57 -4.27 -21.71
CA LEU A 167 -0.41 -3.87 -22.72
C LEU A 167 0.06 -4.35 -24.11
N SER A 168 -0.85 -4.93 -24.90
CA SER A 168 -0.51 -5.32 -26.28
C SER A 168 0.03 -4.14 -27.07
N GLY A 169 0.90 -4.40 -28.05
CA GLY A 169 1.48 -3.36 -28.92
C GLY A 169 0.41 -2.49 -29.59
N PHE A 170 -0.70 -3.09 -30.01
CA PHE A 170 -1.86 -2.37 -30.55
C PHE A 170 -2.48 -1.44 -29.50
N ASN A 171 -2.74 -1.90 -28.29
CA ASN A 171 -3.31 -1.08 -27.22
C ASN A 171 -2.37 0.07 -26.84
N ARG A 172 -1.06 -0.17 -26.77
CA ARG A 172 -0.05 0.89 -26.53
C ARG A 172 -0.03 1.91 -27.66
N PHE A 173 -0.08 1.46 -28.92
CA PHE A 173 -0.15 2.35 -30.07
C PHE A 173 -1.40 3.23 -30.02
N MET A 174 -2.57 2.64 -29.80
CA MET A 174 -3.85 3.36 -29.69
C MET A 174 -3.83 4.35 -28.52
N ALA A 175 -3.34 3.94 -27.36
CA ALA A 175 -3.22 4.82 -26.20
C ALA A 175 -2.26 6.00 -26.48
N LYS A 176 -1.14 5.75 -27.15
CA LYS A 176 -0.18 6.77 -27.55
C LYS A 176 -0.76 7.76 -28.57
N ALA A 177 -1.49 7.27 -29.57
CA ALA A 177 -2.06 8.08 -30.63
C ALA A 177 -3.26 8.93 -30.20
N PHE A 178 -4.16 8.37 -29.39
CA PHE A 178 -5.48 8.97 -29.12
C PHE A 178 -5.68 9.50 -27.71
N LEU A 179 -4.78 9.16 -26.76
CA LEU A 179 -4.96 9.51 -25.34
C LEU A 179 -3.85 10.42 -24.79
N GLY A 180 -3.03 11.04 -25.64
CA GLY A 180 -1.98 11.96 -25.23
C GLY A 180 -0.71 11.28 -24.69
N GLY A 181 -0.35 10.15 -25.22
CA GLY A 181 0.51 9.11 -24.72
C GLY A 181 2.01 9.32 -24.60
N LYS A 182 2.55 10.51 -24.29
CA LYS A 182 3.97 10.63 -23.88
C LYS A 182 4.32 9.68 -22.73
N ILE A 183 3.36 9.40 -21.86
CA ILE A 183 3.54 8.52 -20.71
C ILE A 183 3.92 7.08 -21.10
N PHE A 184 3.38 6.57 -22.22
CA PHE A 184 3.68 5.21 -22.70
C PHE A 184 5.09 5.08 -23.31
N SER A 185 5.70 6.21 -23.70
CA SER A 185 7.10 6.25 -24.16
C SER A 185 8.10 6.26 -23.01
N ALA A 186 7.63 6.58 -21.80
CA ALA A 186 8.47 6.60 -20.60
C ALA A 186 8.59 5.23 -19.93
N ALA A 187 7.75 4.24 -20.33
CA ALA A 187 7.77 2.91 -19.77
C ALA A 187 8.61 1.95 -20.60
N SER A 188 9.40 1.11 -19.93
CA SER A 188 10.20 0.06 -20.54
C SER A 188 10.33 -1.15 -19.60
N TRP A 189 10.61 -2.32 -20.18
CA TRP A 189 10.94 -3.51 -19.39
C TRP A 189 12.23 -3.31 -18.59
N ASP A 190 13.21 -2.60 -19.13
CA ASP A 190 14.48 -2.36 -18.44
C ASP A 190 14.27 -1.45 -17.23
N SER A 191 13.44 -0.40 -17.36
CA SER A 191 13.05 0.42 -16.21
C SER A 191 12.26 -0.38 -15.18
N ALA A 192 11.40 -1.31 -15.61
CA ALA A 192 10.67 -2.18 -14.68
C ALA A 192 11.62 -3.03 -13.83
N VAL A 193 12.64 -3.64 -14.46
CA VAL A 193 13.67 -4.42 -13.78
C VAL A 193 14.49 -3.54 -12.84
N VAL A 194 15.07 -2.44 -13.34
CA VAL A 194 15.96 -1.56 -12.56
C VAL A 194 15.25 -1.03 -11.30
N TYR A 195 14.02 -0.56 -11.43
CA TYR A 195 13.27 -0.08 -10.27
C TYR A 195 12.95 -1.20 -9.26
N MET A 196 12.59 -2.38 -9.77
CA MET A 196 12.26 -3.50 -8.88
C MET A 196 13.49 -4.09 -8.20
N GLU A 197 14.63 -4.19 -8.90
CA GLU A 197 15.92 -4.58 -8.31
C GLU A 197 16.35 -3.59 -7.21
N LYS A 198 16.13 -2.28 -7.43
CA LYS A 198 16.41 -1.29 -6.38
C LYS A 198 15.49 -1.47 -5.17
N ALA A 199 14.20 -1.80 -5.37
CA ALA A 199 13.28 -2.10 -4.28
C ALA A 199 13.75 -3.33 -3.47
N VAL A 200 14.17 -4.40 -4.14
CA VAL A 200 14.72 -5.60 -3.51
C VAL A 200 16.01 -5.28 -2.76
N ALA A 201 16.92 -4.49 -3.34
CA ALA A 201 18.18 -4.13 -2.70
C ALA A 201 17.98 -3.32 -1.40
N LEU A 202 16.97 -2.44 -1.36
CA LEU A 202 16.64 -1.62 -0.20
C LEU A 202 15.84 -2.39 0.88
N ALA A 203 15.07 -3.41 0.48
CA ALA A 203 14.26 -4.23 1.40
C ALA A 203 14.32 -5.70 0.96
N PRO A 204 15.44 -6.40 1.22
CA PRO A 204 15.68 -7.76 0.71
C PRO A 204 14.79 -8.82 1.35
N ASP A 205 14.17 -8.52 2.49
CA ASP A 205 13.24 -9.43 3.17
C ASP A 205 11.78 -9.24 2.76
N ASN A 206 11.51 -8.34 1.80
CA ASN A 206 10.14 -8.05 1.36
C ASN A 206 9.69 -9.05 0.29
N ILE A 207 8.80 -9.97 0.68
CA ILE A 207 8.24 -11.03 -0.18
C ILE A 207 7.62 -10.46 -1.46
N TYR A 208 6.89 -9.35 -1.37
CA TYR A 208 6.19 -8.76 -2.50
C TYR A 208 7.15 -8.21 -3.57
N HIS A 209 8.33 -7.66 -3.15
CA HIS A 209 9.33 -7.19 -4.09
C HIS A 209 9.93 -8.35 -4.90
N HIS A 210 10.26 -9.46 -4.24
CA HIS A 210 10.77 -10.64 -4.91
C HIS A 210 9.74 -11.27 -5.84
N LEU A 211 8.48 -11.38 -5.41
CA LEU A 211 7.42 -11.95 -6.24
C LEU A 211 7.23 -11.15 -7.54
N ASP A 212 7.08 -9.83 -7.43
CA ASP A 212 6.83 -8.98 -8.61
C ASP A 212 8.06 -8.91 -9.54
N LEU A 213 9.29 -8.95 -9.00
CA LEU A 213 10.49 -9.04 -9.82
C LEU A 213 10.55 -10.39 -10.57
N ALA A 214 10.18 -11.48 -9.91
CA ALA A 214 10.07 -12.80 -10.56
C ALA A 214 9.02 -12.79 -11.68
N GLU A 215 7.87 -12.17 -11.48
CA GLU A 215 6.85 -12.02 -12.52
C GLU A 215 7.37 -11.21 -13.72
N ILE A 216 8.11 -10.12 -13.49
CA ILE A 216 8.74 -9.32 -14.55
C ILE A 216 9.75 -10.17 -15.33
N PHE A 217 10.58 -10.97 -14.68
CA PHE A 217 11.51 -11.88 -15.35
C PHE A 217 10.78 -12.96 -16.15
N ILE A 218 9.67 -13.51 -15.65
CA ILE A 218 8.81 -14.45 -16.39
C ILE A 218 8.26 -13.81 -17.66
N ASP A 219 7.75 -12.60 -17.59
CA ASP A 219 7.24 -11.85 -18.74
C ASP A 219 8.30 -11.66 -19.82
N ARG A 220 9.55 -11.49 -19.40
CA ARG A 220 10.70 -11.35 -20.29
C ARG A 220 11.30 -12.69 -20.77
N GLY A 221 10.84 -13.82 -20.24
CA GLY A 221 11.39 -15.14 -20.53
C GLY A 221 12.74 -15.44 -19.86
N ARG A 222 13.12 -14.67 -18.83
CA ARG A 222 14.32 -14.83 -18.00
C ARG A 222 14.00 -15.77 -16.81
N TYR A 223 13.75 -17.03 -17.12
CA TYR A 223 13.22 -17.98 -16.13
C TYR A 223 14.23 -18.39 -15.07
N ALA A 224 15.53 -18.37 -15.37
CA ALA A 224 16.58 -18.67 -14.39
C ALA A 224 16.55 -17.64 -13.24
N GLU A 225 16.49 -16.36 -13.58
CA GLU A 225 16.44 -15.25 -12.59
C GLU A 225 15.10 -15.27 -11.84
N ALA A 226 14.00 -15.55 -12.53
CA ALA A 226 12.70 -15.69 -11.88
C ALA A 226 12.74 -16.78 -10.78
N ARG A 227 13.38 -17.92 -11.02
CA ARG A 227 13.50 -18.99 -10.02
C ARG A 227 14.27 -18.56 -8.78
N ILE A 228 15.31 -17.75 -8.94
CA ILE A 228 16.08 -17.20 -7.79
C ILE A 228 15.14 -16.43 -6.87
N HIS A 229 14.37 -15.50 -7.41
CA HIS A 229 13.46 -14.67 -6.62
C HIS A 229 12.27 -15.45 -6.06
N LEU A 230 11.71 -16.42 -6.80
CA LEU A 230 10.66 -17.30 -6.30
C LEU A 230 11.14 -18.15 -5.11
N SER A 231 12.40 -18.61 -5.14
CA SER A 231 13.01 -19.30 -3.99
C SER A 231 13.15 -18.37 -2.77
N GLN A 232 13.46 -17.09 -2.96
CA GLN A 232 13.46 -16.12 -1.86
C GLN A 232 12.06 -15.98 -1.26
N VAL A 233 11.02 -15.83 -2.08
CA VAL A 233 9.62 -15.76 -1.61
C VAL A 233 9.26 -16.96 -0.73
N GLU A 234 9.67 -18.16 -1.10
CA GLU A 234 9.42 -19.37 -0.32
C GLU A 234 10.07 -19.32 1.07
N ASN A 235 11.32 -18.89 1.14
CA ASN A 235 12.16 -18.98 2.35
C ASN A 235 11.99 -17.81 3.32
N LEU A 236 11.57 -16.63 2.84
CA LEU A 236 11.42 -15.44 3.69
C LEU A 236 10.27 -15.60 4.72
N PRO A 237 10.43 -15.03 5.94
CA PRO A 237 9.37 -15.04 6.94
C PRO A 237 8.18 -14.17 6.51
N VAL A 238 7.02 -14.46 7.10
CA VAL A 238 5.77 -13.72 6.85
C VAL A 238 5.71 -12.51 7.76
N PHE A 239 5.71 -11.30 7.19
CA PHE A 239 5.58 -10.02 7.91
C PHE A 239 4.30 -9.27 7.57
N ASP A 240 3.84 -9.33 6.30
CA ASP A 240 2.66 -8.61 5.81
C ASP A 240 1.42 -9.53 5.79
N VAL A 241 0.24 -8.94 5.88
CA VAL A 241 -1.05 -9.66 5.81
C VAL A 241 -1.23 -10.40 4.49
N MET A 242 -0.62 -9.90 3.41
CA MET A 242 -0.71 -10.50 2.08
C MET A 242 0.37 -11.55 1.79
N ASP A 243 1.41 -11.66 2.60
CA ASP A 243 2.52 -12.57 2.35
C ASP A 243 2.12 -14.05 2.16
N PRO A 244 1.14 -14.61 2.91
CA PRO A 244 0.67 -15.97 2.65
C PRO A 244 0.14 -16.14 1.22
N ALA A 245 -0.66 -15.20 0.73
CA ALA A 245 -1.20 -15.23 -0.63
C ALA A 245 -0.08 -15.05 -1.68
N TYR A 246 0.92 -14.24 -1.39
CA TYR A 246 2.09 -14.08 -2.26
C TYR A 246 2.93 -15.36 -2.35
N LYS A 247 3.11 -16.09 -1.25
CA LYS A 247 3.76 -17.42 -1.25
C LYS A 247 2.99 -18.45 -2.06
N GLU A 248 1.67 -18.49 -1.94
CA GLU A 248 0.82 -19.35 -2.78
C GLU A 248 0.97 -19.00 -4.27
N ARG A 249 0.97 -17.72 -4.59
CA ARG A 249 1.19 -17.24 -5.97
C ARG A 249 2.56 -17.66 -6.50
N ALA A 250 3.61 -17.54 -5.69
CA ALA A 250 4.96 -17.97 -6.06
C ALA A 250 5.04 -19.46 -6.35
N ALA A 251 4.40 -20.30 -5.53
CA ALA A 251 4.35 -21.76 -5.75
C ALA A 251 3.68 -22.12 -7.10
N LEU A 252 2.59 -21.42 -7.46
CA LEU A 252 1.96 -21.57 -8.76
C LEU A 252 2.90 -21.18 -9.91
N LEU A 253 3.65 -20.08 -9.76
CA LEU A 253 4.61 -19.62 -10.76
C LEU A 253 5.78 -20.59 -10.92
N VAL A 254 6.32 -21.16 -9.84
CA VAL A 254 7.34 -22.22 -9.89
C VAL A 254 6.86 -23.37 -10.76
N THR A 255 5.63 -23.84 -10.55
CA THR A 255 5.03 -24.91 -11.35
C THR A 255 4.87 -24.49 -12.82
N GLN A 256 4.40 -23.27 -13.06
CA GLN A 256 4.17 -22.72 -14.41
C GLN A 256 5.45 -22.66 -15.25
N ILE A 257 6.60 -22.38 -14.61
CA ILE A 257 7.89 -22.24 -15.30
C ILE A 257 8.78 -23.48 -15.17
N ALA A 258 8.27 -24.58 -14.57
CA ALA A 258 9.01 -25.83 -14.49
C ALA A 258 9.45 -26.29 -15.88
N GLY A 259 10.75 -26.56 -16.05
CA GLY A 259 11.31 -27.00 -17.33
C GLY A 259 11.44 -25.93 -18.42
N LYS A 260 10.96 -24.71 -18.22
CA LYS A 260 11.19 -23.61 -19.17
C LYS A 260 12.66 -23.18 -19.14
N LYS A 261 13.23 -22.99 -20.34
CA LYS A 261 14.56 -22.41 -20.55
C LYS A 261 14.43 -20.94 -20.90
N ASP A 262 15.45 -20.17 -20.56
CA ASP A 262 15.50 -18.76 -20.92
C ASP A 262 15.33 -18.59 -22.43
N LYS A 263 14.63 -17.54 -22.84
CA LYS A 263 14.53 -17.16 -24.24
C LYS A 263 15.85 -16.54 -24.66
N GLU A 264 16.36 -16.96 -25.81
CA GLU A 264 17.46 -16.27 -26.46
C GLU A 264 17.03 -14.82 -26.74
N GLY A 265 17.84 -13.84 -26.30
CA GLY A 265 17.57 -12.42 -26.41
C GLY A 265 17.64 -11.87 -27.83
#